data_d6fa098cc5c5aa1469b0f73831bf6e1a
#
_entry.id   d6fa098cc5c5aa1469b0f73831bf6e1a
#
_cell.length_a   1.000
_cell.length_b   1.000
_cell.length_c   1.000
_cell.angle_alpha   90.00
_cell.angle_beta   90.00
_cell.angle_gamma   90.00
#
_symmetry.space_group_name_H-M   'P 1'
#
loop_
_entity.id
_entity.type
_entity.pdbx_description
1 polymer ?
#
loop_
_entity_poly.entity_id
_entity_poly.type
_entity_poly.pdbx_seq_one_letter_code
_entity_poly.pdbx_strand_id
1 'polypeptide(L)'
;SFSRKYFLEKFNSNPYLSDYNYINFDIESIDLIKDFIDDKDLGGLNVTIPYKIEVIEYLDEISDEAKEIGAVNTICFEDGKRIGYNTDIYGFKESLKASSINRIDSVVILGTGGASKTVIYFCKKNNIPYKILSRKKSKDCLSYKEINHSIFEGNVLIVNCTPIGTHPKINECPDIPY
;
A
#
# COMPACT_ATOMS: atom_id res chain seq x y z
N SER A 1 1.28 -14.62 7.61
CA SER A 1 0.91 -13.21 7.37
C SER A 1 -0.49 -12.93 7.91
N PHE A 2 -0.82 -11.68 8.15
CA PHE A 2 -2.18 -11.25 8.55
C PHE A 2 -3.20 -11.66 7.49
N SER A 3 -2.92 -11.38 6.23
CA SER A 3 -3.82 -11.70 5.10
C SER A 3 -4.16 -13.19 5.04
N ARG A 4 -3.16 -14.06 5.22
CA ARG A 4 -3.40 -15.51 5.20
C ARG A 4 -4.39 -15.93 6.29
N LYS A 5 -4.22 -15.46 7.52
CA LYS A 5 -5.14 -15.75 8.62
C LYS A 5 -6.56 -15.28 8.29
N TYR A 6 -6.69 -14.04 7.88
CA TYR A 6 -7.99 -13.44 7.54
C TYR A 6 -8.71 -14.21 6.42
N PHE A 7 -8.02 -14.50 5.31
CA PHE A 7 -8.66 -15.17 4.18
C PHE A 7 -8.99 -16.64 4.49
N LEU A 8 -8.14 -17.37 5.22
CA LEU A 8 -8.47 -18.73 5.63
C LEU A 8 -9.70 -18.77 6.56
N GLU A 9 -9.80 -17.85 7.52
CA GLU A 9 -10.99 -17.73 8.36
C GLU A 9 -12.25 -17.41 7.52
N LYS A 10 -12.13 -16.49 6.55
CA LYS A 10 -13.23 -16.13 5.64
C LYS A 10 -13.65 -17.30 4.76
N PHE A 11 -12.73 -18.05 4.20
CA PHE A 11 -13.03 -19.21 3.35
C PHE A 11 -13.69 -20.31 4.16
N ASN A 12 -13.18 -20.64 5.36
CA ASN A 12 -13.74 -21.64 6.24
C ASN A 12 -15.14 -21.28 6.77
N SER A 13 -15.45 -20.00 6.92
CA SER A 13 -16.75 -19.53 7.43
C SER A 13 -17.83 -19.40 6.34
N ASN A 14 -17.47 -19.50 5.07
CA ASN A 14 -18.39 -19.36 3.95
C ASN A 14 -18.41 -20.62 3.08
N PRO A 15 -19.52 -21.41 3.08
CA PRO A 15 -19.62 -22.65 2.29
C PRO A 15 -19.36 -22.47 0.79
N TYR A 16 -19.64 -21.29 0.23
CA TYR A 16 -19.38 -20.99 -1.19
C TYR A 16 -17.90 -20.74 -1.49
N LEU A 17 -17.06 -20.64 -0.48
CA LEU A 17 -15.63 -20.39 -0.61
C LEU A 17 -14.78 -21.55 -0.03
N SER A 18 -15.39 -22.69 0.31
CA SER A 18 -14.74 -23.84 0.94
C SER A 18 -13.59 -24.44 0.10
N ASP A 19 -13.68 -24.32 -1.22
CA ASP A 19 -12.69 -24.84 -2.15
C ASP A 19 -11.51 -23.89 -2.39
N TYR A 20 -11.57 -22.68 -1.83
CA TYR A 20 -10.49 -21.71 -1.92
C TYR A 20 -9.46 -21.89 -0.79
N ASN A 21 -8.22 -21.63 -1.13
CA ASN A 21 -7.10 -21.62 -0.18
C ASN A 21 -6.28 -20.33 -0.34
N TYR A 22 -5.56 -19.96 0.69
CA TYR A 22 -4.67 -18.81 0.67
C TYR A 22 -3.25 -19.25 1.00
N ILE A 23 -2.35 -19.09 0.05
CA ILE A 23 -0.93 -19.42 0.19
C ILE A 23 -0.07 -18.17 0.07
N ASN A 24 1.08 -18.17 0.71
CA ASN A 24 2.07 -17.10 0.55
C ASN A 24 3.10 -17.52 -0.50
N PHE A 25 3.44 -16.58 -1.37
CA PHE A 25 4.59 -16.65 -2.26
C PHE A 25 5.66 -15.69 -1.72
N ASP A 26 6.63 -16.21 -0.99
CA ASP A 26 7.77 -15.44 -0.49
C ASP A 26 8.88 -15.51 -1.54
N ILE A 27 8.98 -14.47 -2.38
CA ILE A 27 9.92 -14.39 -3.50
C ILE A 27 11.04 -13.38 -3.19
N GLU A 28 12.26 -13.70 -3.59
CA GLU A 28 13.44 -12.84 -3.40
C GLU A 28 13.55 -11.76 -4.47
N SER A 29 12.96 -11.99 -5.64
CA SER A 29 12.91 -11.06 -6.78
C SER A 29 11.55 -11.12 -7.44
N ILE A 30 11.08 -9.98 -7.97
CA ILE A 30 9.82 -9.91 -8.70
C ILE A 30 9.81 -10.80 -9.95
N ASP A 31 10.97 -11.06 -10.57
CA ASP A 31 11.06 -11.93 -11.74
C ASP A 31 10.53 -13.35 -11.51
N LEU A 32 10.60 -13.83 -10.26
CA LEU A 32 10.07 -15.14 -9.86
C LEU A 32 8.53 -15.22 -9.92
N ILE A 33 7.84 -14.10 -10.10
CA ILE A 33 6.39 -14.08 -10.32
C ILE A 33 6.01 -14.90 -11.57
N LYS A 34 6.90 -14.96 -12.57
CA LYS A 34 6.69 -15.71 -13.82
C LYS A 34 6.51 -17.20 -13.58
N ASP A 35 7.05 -17.73 -12.49
CA ASP A 35 7.00 -19.16 -12.19
C ASP A 35 5.59 -19.62 -11.77
N PHE A 36 4.72 -18.69 -11.37
CA PHE A 36 3.38 -19.02 -10.88
C PHE A 36 2.25 -18.11 -11.36
N ILE A 37 2.53 -16.95 -11.96
CA ILE A 37 1.46 -15.98 -12.34
C ILE A 37 0.52 -16.53 -13.42
N ASP A 38 0.96 -17.52 -14.19
CA ASP A 38 0.16 -18.17 -15.24
C ASP A 38 -0.49 -19.49 -14.74
N ASP A 39 -0.40 -19.80 -13.46
CA ASP A 39 -1.07 -20.95 -12.87
C ASP A 39 -2.59 -20.77 -12.94
N LYS A 40 -3.28 -21.72 -13.57
CA LYS A 40 -4.74 -21.69 -13.79
C LYS A 40 -5.55 -21.85 -12.51
N ASP A 41 -4.94 -22.35 -11.45
CA ASP A 41 -5.58 -22.52 -10.14
C ASP A 41 -5.54 -21.24 -9.31
N LEU A 42 -4.83 -20.20 -9.76
CA LEU A 42 -4.81 -18.90 -9.11
C LEU A 42 -6.10 -18.12 -9.39
N GLY A 43 -6.88 -17.87 -8.34
CA GLY A 43 -8.06 -16.98 -8.39
C GLY A 43 -7.71 -15.49 -8.28
N GLY A 44 -6.53 -15.14 -7.79
CA GLY A 44 -6.04 -13.77 -7.63
C GLY A 44 -4.80 -13.71 -6.75
N LEU A 45 -4.13 -12.55 -6.75
CA LEU A 45 -2.93 -12.32 -5.94
C LEU A 45 -3.04 -11.01 -5.16
N ASN A 46 -2.63 -11.05 -3.89
CA ASN A 46 -2.31 -9.85 -3.12
C ASN A 46 -0.82 -9.55 -3.23
N VAL A 47 -0.49 -8.33 -3.61
CA VAL A 47 0.88 -7.85 -3.73
C VAL A 47 1.23 -6.92 -2.58
N THR A 48 2.36 -7.19 -1.93
CA THR A 48 2.85 -6.39 -0.81
C THR A 48 4.26 -5.88 -1.04
N ILE A 49 4.86 -5.24 -0.03
CA ILE A 49 6.24 -4.75 -0.05
C ILE A 49 7.20 -5.90 -0.40
N PRO A 50 8.20 -5.68 -1.28
CA PRO A 50 8.50 -4.40 -1.94
C PRO A 50 7.87 -4.23 -3.33
N TYR A 51 7.06 -5.14 -3.82
CA TYR A 51 6.76 -5.38 -5.24
C TYR A 51 5.55 -4.61 -5.82
N LYS A 52 4.86 -3.76 -5.05
CA LYS A 52 3.65 -3.05 -5.51
C LYS A 52 3.84 -2.15 -6.74
N ILE A 53 5.06 -1.71 -6.99
CA ILE A 53 5.40 -0.87 -8.14
C ILE A 53 5.89 -1.75 -9.29
N GLU A 54 6.84 -2.64 -9.01
CA GLU A 54 7.52 -3.46 -10.00
C GLU A 54 6.59 -4.47 -10.68
N VAL A 55 5.57 -4.96 -9.95
CA VAL A 55 4.60 -5.93 -10.47
C VAL A 55 3.80 -5.42 -11.67
N ILE A 56 3.71 -4.10 -11.83
CA ILE A 56 2.98 -3.45 -12.94
C ILE A 56 3.48 -3.95 -14.30
N GLU A 57 4.76 -4.22 -14.44
CA GLU A 57 5.38 -4.67 -15.69
C GLU A 57 4.97 -6.11 -16.10
N TYR A 58 4.34 -6.85 -15.18
CA TYR A 58 3.90 -8.24 -15.39
C TYR A 58 2.38 -8.36 -15.64
N LEU A 59 1.68 -7.23 -15.75
CA LEU A 59 0.23 -7.17 -15.90
C LEU A 59 -0.17 -6.82 -17.34
N ASP A 60 -1.30 -7.36 -17.77
CA ASP A 60 -1.85 -7.07 -19.08
C ASP A 60 -2.64 -5.75 -19.07
N GLU A 61 -3.32 -5.47 -17.97
CA GLU A 61 -4.10 -4.25 -17.76
C GLU A 61 -3.96 -3.75 -16.33
N ILE A 62 -4.23 -2.47 -16.14
CA ILE A 62 -4.24 -1.81 -14.83
C ILE A 62 -5.43 -0.88 -14.77
N SER A 63 -6.20 -0.91 -13.69
CA SER A 63 -7.30 0.02 -13.48
C SER A 63 -6.83 1.48 -13.52
N ASP A 64 -7.68 2.39 -13.97
CA ASP A 64 -7.32 3.82 -14.08
C ASP A 64 -6.85 4.39 -12.74
N GLU A 65 -7.50 4.01 -11.63
CA GLU A 65 -7.10 4.44 -10.30
C GLU A 65 -5.71 3.90 -9.91
N ALA A 66 -5.42 2.61 -10.14
CA ALA A 66 -4.11 2.03 -9.87
C ALA A 66 -3.01 2.64 -10.76
N LYS A 67 -3.35 3.00 -12.01
CA LYS A 67 -2.46 3.69 -12.94
C LYS A 67 -2.10 5.09 -12.45
N GLU A 68 -3.08 5.88 -11.99
CA GLU A 68 -2.82 7.21 -11.42
C GLU A 68 -2.02 7.12 -10.11
N ILE A 69 -2.27 6.09 -9.29
CA ILE A 69 -1.50 5.83 -8.06
C ILE A 69 -0.06 5.41 -8.41
N GLY A 70 0.13 4.62 -9.47
CA GLY A 70 1.41 4.04 -9.85
C GLY A 70 1.85 2.93 -8.90
N ALA A 71 0.91 2.16 -8.35
CA ALA A 71 1.15 0.98 -7.52
C ALA A 71 -0.06 0.04 -7.55
N VAL A 72 0.19 -1.26 -7.55
CA VAL A 72 -0.79 -2.34 -7.53
C VAL A 72 -0.61 -3.16 -6.25
N ASN A 73 -1.71 -3.48 -5.56
CA ASN A 73 -1.69 -4.38 -4.40
C ASN A 73 -2.59 -5.61 -4.58
N THR A 74 -3.36 -5.67 -5.67
CA THR A 74 -4.29 -6.77 -5.96
C THR A 74 -4.27 -7.05 -7.46
N ILE A 75 -4.16 -8.32 -7.82
CA ILE A 75 -4.24 -8.79 -9.21
C ILE A 75 -5.44 -9.72 -9.30
N CYS A 76 -6.34 -9.45 -10.25
CA CYS A 76 -7.44 -10.33 -10.62
C CYS A 76 -7.16 -10.97 -11.98
N PHE A 77 -7.65 -12.17 -12.18
CA PHE A 77 -7.60 -12.88 -13.45
C PHE A 77 -9.01 -12.86 -14.07
N GLU A 78 -9.18 -12.08 -15.13
CA GLU A 78 -10.46 -11.87 -15.80
C GLU A 78 -10.26 -12.06 -17.31
N ASP A 79 -11.06 -12.94 -17.93
CA ASP A 79 -11.00 -13.25 -19.38
C ASP A 79 -9.59 -13.59 -19.88
N GLY A 80 -8.81 -14.29 -19.04
CA GLY A 80 -7.42 -14.68 -19.37
C GLY A 80 -6.40 -13.54 -19.25
N LYS A 81 -6.79 -12.38 -18.73
CA LYS A 81 -5.93 -11.23 -18.49
C LYS A 81 -5.61 -11.05 -17.00
N ARG A 82 -4.42 -10.58 -16.72
CA ARG A 82 -3.95 -10.17 -15.39
C ARG A 82 -4.22 -8.69 -15.21
N ILE A 83 -5.22 -8.35 -14.40
CA ILE A 83 -5.66 -6.96 -14.20
C ILE A 83 -5.26 -6.48 -12.81
N GLY A 84 -4.52 -5.37 -12.75
CA GLY A 84 -4.00 -4.78 -11.53
C GLY A 84 -4.92 -3.72 -10.93
N TYR A 85 -5.13 -3.82 -9.61
CA TYR A 85 -5.92 -2.87 -8.83
C TYR A 85 -5.14 -2.34 -7.62
N ASN A 86 -5.58 -1.20 -7.09
CA ASN A 86 -5.10 -0.70 -5.81
C ASN A 86 -6.28 -0.55 -4.85
N THR A 87 -6.42 -1.49 -3.93
CA THR A 87 -7.47 -1.47 -2.90
C THR A 87 -7.04 -0.73 -1.63
N ASP A 88 -5.74 -0.38 -1.48
CA ASP A 88 -5.24 0.38 -0.34
C ASP A 88 -5.91 1.75 -0.26
N ILE A 89 -6.21 2.39 -1.40
CA ILE A 89 -6.86 3.70 -1.43
C ILE A 89 -8.27 3.66 -0.84
N TYR A 90 -9.03 2.60 -1.12
CA TYR A 90 -10.34 2.41 -0.52
C TYR A 90 -10.21 2.23 1.01
N GLY A 91 -9.34 1.34 1.45
CA GLY A 91 -9.07 1.10 2.87
C GLY A 91 -8.63 2.37 3.60
N PHE A 92 -7.75 3.16 2.99
CA PHE A 92 -7.29 4.42 3.56
C PHE A 92 -8.43 5.45 3.70
N LYS A 93 -9.25 5.64 2.67
CA LYS A 93 -10.42 6.52 2.70
C LYS A 93 -11.41 6.11 3.80
N GLU A 94 -11.72 4.81 3.89
CA GLU A 94 -12.66 4.31 4.90
C GLU A 94 -12.10 4.44 6.33
N SER A 95 -10.80 4.23 6.52
CA SER A 95 -10.14 4.44 7.82
C SER A 95 -10.22 5.90 8.27
N LEU A 96 -10.06 6.85 7.36
CA LEU A 96 -10.22 8.27 7.68
C LEU A 96 -11.66 8.63 8.02
N LYS A 97 -12.65 8.09 7.30
CA LYS A 97 -14.07 8.30 7.62
C LYS A 97 -14.46 7.73 8.98
N ALA A 98 -13.91 6.55 9.32
CA ALA A 98 -14.17 5.90 10.62
C ALA A 98 -13.45 6.60 11.79
N SER A 99 -12.45 7.42 11.51
CA SER A 99 -11.73 8.19 12.52
C SER A 99 -12.51 9.48 12.87
N SER A 100 -12.29 10.00 14.09
CA SER A 100 -12.86 11.28 14.50
C SER A 100 -12.11 12.50 13.93
N ILE A 101 -11.41 12.34 12.81
CA ILE A 101 -10.66 13.41 12.15
C ILE A 101 -11.63 14.27 11.34
N ASN A 102 -11.90 15.49 11.84
CA ASN A 102 -12.84 16.41 11.19
C ASN A 102 -12.18 17.35 10.18
N ARG A 103 -10.85 17.54 10.29
CA ARG A 103 -10.11 18.48 9.45
C ARG A 103 -8.66 18.02 9.26
N ILE A 104 -8.19 18.10 8.05
CA ILE A 104 -6.79 17.86 7.68
C ILE A 104 -6.32 19.09 6.89
N ASP A 105 -5.39 19.86 7.44
CA ASP A 105 -4.81 21.03 6.79
C ASP A 105 -3.63 20.61 5.89
N SER A 106 -2.88 19.60 6.29
CA SER A 106 -1.78 19.03 5.51
C SER A 106 -1.49 17.58 5.90
N VAL A 107 -0.72 16.88 5.08
CA VAL A 107 -0.30 15.50 5.32
C VAL A 107 1.22 15.39 5.29
N VAL A 108 1.78 14.73 6.31
CA VAL A 108 3.19 14.33 6.34
C VAL A 108 3.27 12.82 6.08
N ILE A 109 3.90 12.45 4.97
CA ILE A 109 4.02 11.06 4.50
C ILE A 109 5.42 10.56 4.80
N LEU A 110 5.54 9.52 5.61
CA LEU A 110 6.82 8.91 5.95
C LEU A 110 7.09 7.72 5.04
N GLY A 111 8.10 7.83 4.18
CA GLY A 111 8.47 6.80 3.22
C GLY A 111 8.09 7.10 1.76
N THR A 112 8.69 6.35 0.84
CA THR A 112 8.60 6.56 -0.63
C THR A 112 8.18 5.31 -1.40
N GLY A 113 7.69 4.26 -0.72
CA GLY A 113 7.26 2.99 -1.32
C GLY A 113 5.84 3.01 -1.90
N GLY A 114 5.33 1.85 -2.29
CA GLY A 114 4.00 1.71 -2.89
C GLY A 114 2.86 2.26 -2.03
N ALA A 115 2.91 2.10 -0.71
CA ALA A 115 1.90 2.64 0.20
C ALA A 115 1.87 4.18 0.19
N SER A 116 3.04 4.85 0.11
CA SER A 116 3.11 6.30 0.04
C SER A 116 2.45 6.86 -1.22
N LYS A 117 2.53 6.15 -2.36
CA LYS A 117 1.88 6.54 -3.60
C LYS A 117 0.36 6.63 -3.45
N THR A 118 -0.23 5.71 -2.70
CA THR A 118 -1.67 5.73 -2.37
C THR A 118 -2.05 6.99 -1.59
N VAL A 119 -1.27 7.36 -0.57
CA VAL A 119 -1.51 8.57 0.24
C VAL A 119 -1.30 9.84 -0.58
N ILE A 120 -0.26 9.88 -1.43
CA ILE A 120 0.00 11.00 -2.35
C ILE A 120 -1.19 11.19 -3.31
N TYR A 121 -1.70 10.10 -3.88
CA TYR A 121 -2.89 10.13 -4.73
C TYR A 121 -4.10 10.71 -3.99
N PHE A 122 -4.35 10.24 -2.76
CA PHE A 122 -5.42 10.79 -1.91
C PHE A 122 -5.27 12.30 -1.71
N CYS A 123 -4.07 12.76 -1.35
CA CYS A 123 -3.80 14.19 -1.16
C CYS A 123 -4.06 15.01 -2.44
N LYS A 124 -3.57 14.52 -3.60
CA LYS A 124 -3.78 15.18 -4.90
C LYS A 124 -5.26 15.28 -5.26
N LYS A 125 -6.02 14.19 -5.12
CA LYS A 125 -7.47 14.16 -5.45
C LYS A 125 -8.32 15.06 -4.55
N ASN A 126 -7.86 15.32 -3.32
CA ASN A 126 -8.57 16.16 -2.37
C ASN A 126 -7.96 17.57 -2.21
N ASN A 127 -6.97 17.94 -3.05
CA ASN A 127 -6.25 19.20 -2.96
C ASN A 127 -5.65 19.50 -1.58
N ILE A 128 -5.19 18.45 -0.87
CA ILE A 128 -4.56 18.58 0.44
C ILE A 128 -3.04 18.73 0.25
N PRO A 129 -2.42 19.79 0.80
CA PRO A 129 -0.97 19.94 0.81
C PRO A 129 -0.30 18.75 1.50
N TYR A 130 0.82 18.28 0.98
CA TYR A 130 1.58 17.20 1.60
C TYR A 130 3.09 17.39 1.48
N LYS A 131 3.81 16.77 2.40
CA LYS A 131 5.28 16.64 2.38
C LYS A 131 5.66 15.18 2.55
N ILE A 132 6.68 14.76 1.82
CA ILE A 132 7.21 13.40 1.90
C ILE A 132 8.54 13.45 2.64
N LEU A 133 8.70 12.58 3.62
CA LEU A 133 9.92 12.42 4.40
C LEU A 133 10.51 11.04 4.19
N SER A 134 11.82 10.95 4.02
CA SER A 134 12.52 9.68 3.94
C SER A 134 13.93 9.75 4.55
N ARG A 135 14.59 8.60 4.63
CA ARG A 135 15.99 8.52 5.11
C ARG A 135 16.97 9.26 4.20
N LYS A 136 16.66 9.35 2.92
CA LYS A 136 17.49 10.03 1.93
C LYS A 136 16.68 11.13 1.25
N LYS A 137 17.28 12.30 1.11
CA LYS A 137 16.72 13.41 0.32
C LYS A 137 16.61 13.03 -1.15
N SER A 138 15.56 13.47 -1.79
CA SER A 138 15.42 13.49 -3.24
C SER A 138 14.72 14.78 -3.69
N LYS A 139 14.49 14.93 -5.01
CA LYS A 139 13.81 16.11 -5.56
C LYS A 139 12.43 16.32 -4.92
N ASP A 140 11.72 15.24 -4.61
CA ASP A 140 10.32 15.28 -4.17
C ASP A 140 10.14 14.90 -2.69
N CYS A 141 11.22 14.64 -1.95
CA CYS A 141 11.14 14.33 -0.53
C CYS A 141 12.29 14.94 0.28
N LEU A 142 11.97 15.32 1.51
CA LEU A 142 12.92 15.82 2.49
C LEU A 142 13.57 14.66 3.25
N SER A 143 14.78 14.86 3.71
CA SER A 143 15.41 13.97 4.69
C SER A 143 14.84 14.23 6.09
N TYR A 144 14.73 13.19 6.93
CA TYR A 144 14.40 13.36 8.35
C TYR A 144 15.29 14.38 9.07
N LYS A 145 16.53 14.56 8.62
CA LYS A 145 17.48 15.55 9.18
C LYS A 145 17.15 17.01 8.84
N GLU A 146 16.31 17.23 7.84
CA GLU A 146 15.91 18.56 7.36
C GLU A 146 14.54 19.00 7.90
N ILE A 147 13.96 18.22 8.83
CA ILE A 147 12.68 18.52 9.43
C ILE A 147 12.85 19.72 10.38
N ASN A 148 11.96 20.69 10.22
CA ASN A 148 11.73 21.73 11.22
C ASN A 148 10.29 21.59 11.77
N HIS A 149 10.03 22.13 12.95
CA HIS A 149 8.72 22.01 13.60
C HIS A 149 7.58 22.62 12.78
N SER A 150 7.86 23.55 11.88
CA SER A 150 6.82 24.22 11.07
C SER A 150 6.04 23.28 10.15
N ILE A 151 6.58 22.10 9.83
CA ILE A 151 5.85 21.12 9.01
C ILE A 151 4.71 20.43 9.78
N PHE A 152 4.66 20.59 11.09
CA PHE A 152 3.66 20.00 11.98
C PHE A 152 2.67 21.06 12.53
N GLU A 153 2.68 22.27 11.99
CA GLU A 153 1.74 23.32 12.40
C GLU A 153 0.34 23.08 11.80
N GLY A 154 -0.69 23.31 12.62
CA GLY A 154 -2.09 23.08 12.23
C GLY A 154 -2.58 21.64 12.45
N ASN A 155 -3.63 21.26 11.74
CA ASN A 155 -4.17 19.90 11.81
C ASN A 155 -3.44 19.01 10.78
N VAL A 156 -2.29 18.49 11.19
CA VAL A 156 -1.42 17.67 10.33
C VAL A 156 -1.72 16.18 10.55
N LEU A 157 -2.05 15.49 9.46
CA LEU A 157 -2.13 14.03 9.47
C LEU A 157 -0.75 13.45 9.15
N ILE A 158 -0.19 12.67 10.06
CA ILE A 158 1.06 11.94 9.84
C ILE A 158 0.72 10.51 9.43
N VAL A 159 1.22 10.08 8.26
CA VAL A 159 0.98 8.72 7.74
C VAL A 159 2.30 7.98 7.61
N ASN A 160 2.48 6.94 8.44
CA ASN A 160 3.65 6.07 8.34
C ASN A 160 3.46 5.04 7.21
N CYS A 161 4.13 5.26 6.10
CA CYS A 161 4.20 4.35 4.94
C CYS A 161 5.50 3.54 4.90
N THR A 162 6.27 3.53 5.99
CA THR A 162 7.49 2.74 6.13
C THR A 162 7.20 1.41 6.81
N PRO A 163 8.10 0.41 6.73
CA PRO A 163 7.99 -0.81 7.51
C PRO A 163 8.37 -0.63 9.00
N ILE A 164 8.83 0.56 9.43
CA ILE A 164 9.21 0.84 10.82
C ILE A 164 7.97 0.74 11.72
N GLY A 165 8.08 0.05 12.84
CA GLY A 165 6.96 -0.19 13.75
C GLY A 165 6.10 -1.40 13.35
N THR A 166 6.48 -2.17 12.31
CA THR A 166 5.82 -3.43 11.98
C THR A 166 6.55 -4.62 12.62
N HIS A 167 5.83 -5.75 12.75
CA HIS A 167 6.42 -6.98 13.26
C HIS A 167 7.66 -7.40 12.42
N PRO A 168 8.77 -7.87 13.07
CA PRO A 168 8.93 -8.14 14.51
C PRO A 168 9.29 -6.90 15.35
N LYS A 169 9.59 -5.75 14.77
CA LYS A 169 10.13 -4.54 15.42
C LYS A 169 9.04 -3.52 15.76
N ILE A 170 8.01 -3.95 16.47
CA ILE A 170 6.81 -3.17 16.76
C ILE A 170 7.05 -1.94 17.65
N ASN A 171 8.18 -1.88 18.36
CA ASN A 171 8.55 -0.78 19.25
C ASN A 171 9.40 0.30 18.56
N GLU A 172 9.75 0.10 17.28
CA GLU A 172 10.47 1.13 16.51
C GLU A 172 9.49 2.16 15.97
N CYS A 173 9.89 3.44 15.93
CA CYS A 173 9.15 4.51 15.28
C CYS A 173 10.08 5.31 14.36
N PRO A 174 9.54 5.99 13.34
CA PRO A 174 10.32 6.90 12.52
C PRO A 174 10.93 8.02 13.37
N ASP A 175 12.17 8.42 13.06
CA ASP A 175 12.91 9.46 13.77
C ASP A 175 12.42 10.86 13.32
N ILE A 176 11.29 11.27 13.86
CA ILE A 176 10.68 12.59 13.67
C ILE A 176 10.36 13.23 15.03
N PRO A 177 10.36 14.57 15.14
CA PRO A 177 9.94 15.25 16.35
C PRO A 177 8.42 15.12 16.52
N TYR A 178 8.01 14.30 17.47
CA TYR A 178 6.61 14.12 17.86
C TYR A 178 6.13 15.20 18.82
#